data_ee009f10d3edbb9384bf4f80a118490b
#
_entry.id   ee009f10d3edbb9384bf4f80a118490b
#
_cell.length_a   1.000
_cell.length_b   1.000
_cell.length_c   1.000
_cell.angle_alpha   90.00
_cell.angle_beta   90.00
_cell.angle_gamma   90.00
#
_symmetry.space_group_name_H-M   'P 1'
#
loop_
_entity.id
_entity.type
_entity.pdbx_description
1 polymer ?
#
loop_
_entity_poly.entity_id
_entity_poly.type
_entity_poly.pdbx_seq_one_letter_code
_entity_poly.pdbx_strand_id
1 'polypeptide(L)'
;MMQPTMLFHVIFSLSSTMSKLAAFDQLLLEYQSLACHKDPALKQRLHDVQAWMKVRIAATHESFFAQPENQLMAQYFLNRLYGGPDFDAMALQIERLLKYAHKAESLLPDNAIKTGTKSVSLAVFATQLDEQVASELLADYPLDTPISDEIMRLTLIKLDQAEARYTQLQLLDELGVTLDKYMRSTMMYAAFRMCKGVAHKYHFDEMYDFIQEGFAAMKSLKSAATFIQIFTQKEREIIDKVHSGQPNPFQP
;
A
#
# COMPACT_ATOMS: atom_id res chain seq x y z
N MET A 1 50.81 51.26 -11.41
CA MET A 1 49.77 50.83 -12.33
C MET A 1 49.68 49.31 -12.23
N MET A 2 48.78 48.85 -11.35
CA MET A 2 48.53 47.41 -11.16
C MET A 2 47.17 47.08 -11.70
N GLN A 3 47.13 46.11 -12.61
CA GLN A 3 45.85 45.54 -13.11
C GLN A 3 45.35 44.49 -12.12
N PRO A 4 44.05 44.45 -11.82
CA PRO A 4 43.46 43.40 -10.99
C PRO A 4 43.12 42.16 -11.85
N THR A 5 43.64 41.06 -11.44
CA THR A 5 43.43 39.71 -11.90
C THR A 5 41.93 39.34 -11.81
N MET A 6 41.31 38.98 -12.95
CA MET A 6 39.98 38.36 -13.00
C MET A 6 40.03 37.00 -12.34
N LEU A 7 39.38 36.89 -11.20
CA LEU A 7 39.02 35.60 -10.58
C LEU A 7 37.81 35.03 -11.30
N PHE A 8 38.05 34.07 -12.18
CA PHE A 8 36.98 33.22 -12.73
C PHE A 8 36.45 32.35 -11.61
N HIS A 9 35.34 32.74 -11.01
CA HIS A 9 34.52 31.86 -10.21
C HIS A 9 33.81 30.89 -11.16
N VAL A 10 34.39 29.72 -11.34
CA VAL A 10 33.64 28.55 -11.84
C VAL A 10 32.69 28.15 -10.74
N ILE A 11 31.47 28.66 -10.82
CA ILE A 11 30.34 28.15 -10.04
C ILE A 11 30.04 26.79 -10.63
N PHE A 12 30.64 25.74 -10.04
CA PHE A 12 30.14 24.38 -10.20
C PHE A 12 28.73 24.35 -9.54
N SER A 13 27.72 24.61 -10.34
CA SER A 13 26.35 24.26 -10.00
C SER A 13 26.28 22.74 -9.89
N LEU A 14 26.49 22.23 -8.70
CA LEU A 14 26.07 20.89 -8.30
C LEU A 14 24.54 20.88 -8.33
N SER A 15 23.98 20.79 -9.52
CA SER A 15 22.64 20.29 -9.72
C SER A 15 22.67 18.83 -9.31
N SER A 16 22.53 18.57 -8.02
CA SER A 16 22.20 17.26 -7.50
C SER A 16 20.84 16.91 -8.10
N THR A 17 20.84 16.24 -9.24
CA THR A 17 19.63 15.61 -9.76
C THR A 17 19.22 14.59 -8.70
N MET A 18 18.21 14.94 -7.90
CA MET A 18 17.64 14.01 -6.92
C MET A 18 17.31 12.71 -7.65
N SER A 19 17.71 11.58 -7.06
CA SER A 19 17.38 10.26 -7.58
C SER A 19 15.86 10.15 -7.81
N LYS A 20 15.45 9.61 -8.96
CA LYS A 20 14.04 9.32 -9.27
C LYS A 20 13.43 8.35 -8.25
N LEU A 21 14.28 7.57 -7.57
CA LEU A 21 13.90 6.58 -6.56
C LEU A 21 13.92 7.12 -5.13
N ALA A 22 14.34 8.38 -4.92
CA ALA A 22 14.44 8.95 -3.57
C ALA A 22 13.12 8.88 -2.78
N ALA A 23 11.97 9.00 -3.43
CA ALA A 23 10.67 8.86 -2.79
C ALA A 23 10.42 7.41 -2.32
N PHE A 24 10.89 6.41 -3.06
CA PHE A 24 10.82 5.01 -2.62
C PHE A 24 11.70 4.75 -1.41
N ASP A 25 12.95 5.26 -1.43
CA ASP A 25 13.88 5.11 -0.30
C ASP A 25 13.28 5.73 0.96
N GLN A 26 12.68 6.91 0.84
CA GLN A 26 12.01 7.59 1.95
C GLN A 26 10.84 6.77 2.51
N LEU A 27 9.96 6.25 1.65
CA LEU A 27 8.82 5.40 2.06
C LEU A 27 9.27 4.12 2.74
N LEU A 28 10.36 3.51 2.27
CA LEU A 28 10.91 2.33 2.91
C LEU A 28 11.45 2.65 4.31
N LEU A 29 12.15 3.78 4.47
CA LEU A 29 12.59 4.25 5.79
C LEU A 29 11.41 4.53 6.72
N GLU A 30 10.34 5.15 6.22
CA GLU A 30 9.11 5.38 6.99
C GLU A 30 8.50 4.05 7.47
N TYR A 31 8.37 3.06 6.57
CA TYR A 31 7.90 1.73 6.95
C TYR A 31 8.79 1.08 8.02
N GLN A 32 10.12 1.07 7.82
CA GLN A 32 11.08 0.48 8.75
C GLN A 32 11.12 1.21 10.12
N SER A 33 10.68 2.47 10.16
CA SER A 33 10.63 3.27 11.40
C SER A 33 9.41 3.01 12.26
N LEU A 34 8.40 2.27 11.75
CA LEU A 34 7.18 1.94 12.48
C LEU A 34 7.50 1.26 13.83
N ALA A 35 6.73 1.61 14.85
CA ALA A 35 6.98 1.13 16.21
C ALA A 35 6.79 -0.39 16.33
N CYS A 36 5.89 -0.98 15.55
CA CYS A 36 5.63 -2.40 15.52
C CYS A 36 6.87 -3.26 15.17
N HIS A 37 7.86 -2.69 14.47
CA HIS A 37 9.11 -3.42 14.20
C HIS A 37 10.03 -3.53 15.42
N LYS A 38 9.79 -2.74 16.47
CA LYS A 38 10.60 -2.70 17.70
C LYS A 38 9.86 -3.24 18.92
N ASP A 39 8.53 -3.32 18.85
CA ASP A 39 7.66 -3.78 19.92
C ASP A 39 6.88 -5.02 19.48
N PRO A 40 7.23 -6.21 19.98
CA PRO A 40 6.55 -7.46 19.64
C PRO A 40 5.06 -7.50 20.02
N ALA A 41 4.67 -6.82 21.12
CA ALA A 41 3.27 -6.77 21.54
C ALA A 41 2.45 -5.90 20.57
N LEU A 42 3.00 -4.75 20.16
CA LEU A 42 2.39 -3.89 19.15
C LEU A 42 2.31 -4.60 17.80
N LYS A 43 3.35 -5.34 17.41
CA LYS A 43 3.34 -6.13 16.18
C LYS A 43 2.23 -7.18 16.18
N GLN A 44 2.10 -7.91 17.28
CA GLN A 44 1.01 -8.90 17.43
C GLN A 44 -0.35 -8.22 17.34
N ARG A 45 -0.56 -7.13 18.08
CA ARG A 45 -1.84 -6.40 18.06
C ARG A 45 -2.15 -5.80 16.68
N LEU A 46 -1.15 -5.33 15.95
CA LEU A 46 -1.31 -4.90 14.55
C LEU A 46 -1.81 -6.04 13.66
N HIS A 47 -1.24 -7.23 13.79
CA HIS A 47 -1.71 -8.41 13.05
C HIS A 47 -3.16 -8.75 13.41
N ASP A 48 -3.55 -8.65 14.69
CA ASP A 48 -4.93 -8.89 15.12
C ASP A 48 -5.90 -7.86 14.51
N VAL A 49 -5.50 -6.57 14.49
CA VAL A 49 -6.27 -5.49 13.82
C VAL A 49 -6.45 -5.79 12.34
N GLN A 50 -5.37 -6.14 11.64
CA GLN A 50 -5.41 -6.45 10.22
C GLN A 50 -6.25 -7.71 9.93
N ALA A 51 -6.16 -8.72 10.78
CA ALA A 51 -6.98 -9.92 10.67
C ALA A 51 -8.47 -9.59 10.85
N TRP A 52 -8.82 -8.80 11.87
CA TRP A 52 -10.19 -8.32 12.08
C TRP A 52 -10.70 -7.52 10.88
N MET A 53 -9.89 -6.59 10.37
CA MET A 53 -10.25 -5.78 9.18
C MET A 53 -10.51 -6.65 7.96
N LYS A 54 -9.70 -7.69 7.70
CA LYS A 54 -9.91 -8.61 6.58
C LYS A 54 -11.25 -9.34 6.68
N VAL A 55 -11.58 -9.84 7.88
CA VAL A 55 -12.86 -10.52 8.13
C VAL A 55 -14.03 -9.56 7.92
N ARG A 56 -13.94 -8.35 8.47
CA ARG A 56 -14.95 -7.32 8.32
C ARG A 56 -15.15 -6.91 6.86
N ILE A 57 -14.06 -6.63 6.13
CA ILE A 57 -14.12 -6.28 4.70
C ILE A 57 -14.76 -7.41 3.90
N ALA A 58 -14.36 -8.66 4.13
CA ALA A 58 -14.97 -9.81 3.45
C ALA A 58 -16.47 -9.90 3.69
N ALA A 59 -16.92 -9.68 4.93
CA ALA A 59 -18.35 -9.73 5.29
C ALA A 59 -19.14 -8.56 4.69
N THR A 60 -18.62 -7.32 4.80
CA THR A 60 -19.34 -6.14 4.29
C THR A 60 -19.41 -6.06 2.76
N HIS A 61 -18.51 -6.73 2.07
CA HIS A 61 -18.45 -6.77 0.61
C HIS A 61 -18.83 -8.15 0.03
N GLU A 62 -19.39 -9.07 0.81
CA GLU A 62 -19.65 -10.46 0.41
C GLU A 62 -20.37 -10.57 -0.93
N SER A 63 -21.50 -9.89 -1.10
CA SER A 63 -22.30 -9.93 -2.34
C SER A 63 -21.56 -9.37 -3.55
N PHE A 64 -20.73 -8.36 -3.35
CA PHE A 64 -19.90 -7.75 -4.40
C PHE A 64 -18.71 -8.65 -4.77
N PHE A 65 -18.05 -9.23 -3.79
CA PHE A 65 -16.92 -10.13 -3.98
C PHE A 65 -17.32 -11.49 -4.54
N ALA A 66 -18.55 -11.94 -4.29
CA ALA A 66 -19.09 -13.21 -4.82
C ALA A 66 -19.38 -13.16 -6.33
N GLN A 67 -19.44 -11.99 -6.96
CA GLN A 67 -19.61 -11.89 -8.40
C GLN A 67 -18.44 -12.54 -9.15
N PRO A 68 -18.69 -13.41 -10.15
CA PRO A 68 -17.62 -14.20 -10.79
C PRO A 68 -16.44 -13.37 -11.30
N GLU A 69 -16.71 -12.18 -11.86
CA GLU A 69 -15.68 -11.27 -12.36
C GLU A 69 -14.84 -10.62 -11.25
N ASN A 70 -15.34 -10.56 -10.01
CA ASN A 70 -14.69 -9.89 -8.89
C ASN A 70 -13.89 -10.85 -7.99
N GLN A 71 -14.16 -12.16 -8.03
CA GLN A 71 -13.62 -13.14 -7.09
C GLN A 71 -12.08 -13.14 -7.03
N LEU A 72 -11.41 -13.15 -8.17
CA LEU A 72 -9.95 -13.16 -8.20
C LEU A 72 -9.36 -11.88 -7.61
N MET A 73 -9.98 -10.74 -7.88
CA MET A 73 -9.52 -9.47 -7.30
C MET A 73 -9.81 -9.40 -5.81
N ALA A 74 -10.95 -9.88 -5.33
CA ALA A 74 -11.26 -9.96 -3.91
C ALA A 74 -10.26 -10.84 -3.16
N GLN A 75 -9.93 -12.02 -3.69
CA GLN A 75 -8.92 -12.90 -3.12
C GLN A 75 -7.53 -12.25 -3.10
N TYR A 76 -7.13 -11.63 -4.20
CA TYR A 76 -5.84 -10.94 -4.30
C TYR A 76 -5.79 -9.76 -3.30
N PHE A 77 -6.85 -8.97 -3.19
CA PHE A 77 -6.94 -7.86 -2.27
C PHE A 77 -6.79 -8.32 -0.81
N LEU A 78 -7.58 -9.31 -0.38
CA LEU A 78 -7.61 -9.77 1.01
C LEU A 78 -6.36 -10.56 1.41
N ASN A 79 -5.73 -11.28 0.46
CA ASN A 79 -4.64 -12.19 0.80
C ASN A 79 -3.25 -11.65 0.45
N ARG A 80 -3.16 -10.66 -0.46
CA ARG A 80 -1.86 -10.18 -0.96
C ARG A 80 -1.67 -8.66 -0.81
N LEU A 81 -2.73 -7.86 -0.97
CA LEU A 81 -2.62 -6.39 -0.93
C LEU A 81 -2.81 -5.81 0.47
N TYR A 82 -3.68 -6.42 1.28
CA TYR A 82 -4.01 -5.88 2.59
C TYR A 82 -3.20 -6.56 3.68
N GLY A 83 -2.23 -5.86 4.23
CA GLY A 83 -1.43 -6.12 5.44
C GLY A 83 -1.12 -7.58 5.84
N GLY A 84 -0.15 -7.76 6.67
CA GLY A 84 0.21 -9.05 7.25
C GLY A 84 1.66 -9.46 6.95
N PRO A 85 2.07 -10.69 7.29
CA PRO A 85 3.46 -11.16 7.18
C PRO A 85 4.05 -11.05 5.78
N ASP A 86 3.22 -11.26 4.74
CA ASP A 86 3.65 -11.13 3.34
C ASP A 86 4.10 -9.72 2.98
N PHE A 87 3.58 -8.71 3.67
CA PHE A 87 3.97 -7.32 3.46
C PHE A 87 5.39 -7.04 3.99
N ASP A 88 5.77 -7.62 5.11
CA ASP A 88 7.15 -7.54 5.64
C ASP A 88 8.14 -8.17 4.65
N ALA A 89 7.82 -9.36 4.12
CA ALA A 89 8.64 -10.03 3.12
C ALA A 89 8.75 -9.20 1.82
N MET A 90 7.65 -8.57 1.39
CA MET A 90 7.63 -7.70 0.22
C MET A 90 8.51 -6.45 0.43
N ALA A 91 8.47 -5.83 1.60
CA ALA A 91 9.30 -4.67 1.93
C ALA A 91 10.81 -4.99 1.81
N LEU A 92 11.23 -6.18 2.28
CA LEU A 92 12.61 -6.66 2.12
C LEU A 92 13.00 -6.86 0.65
N GLN A 93 12.08 -7.37 -0.18
CA GLN A 93 12.34 -7.52 -1.61
C GLN A 93 12.41 -6.17 -2.32
N ILE A 94 11.56 -5.21 -1.96
CA ILE A 94 11.62 -3.83 -2.47
C ILE A 94 12.96 -3.20 -2.11
N GLU A 95 13.42 -3.33 -0.86
CA GLU A 95 14.74 -2.81 -0.43
C GLU A 95 15.88 -3.37 -1.30
N ARG A 96 15.87 -4.69 -1.52
CA ARG A 96 16.87 -5.33 -2.37
C ARG A 96 16.79 -4.85 -3.82
N LEU A 97 15.56 -4.73 -4.36
CA LEU A 97 15.33 -4.26 -5.72
C LEU A 97 15.86 -2.83 -5.91
N LEU A 98 15.62 -1.94 -4.96
CA LEU A 98 16.08 -0.55 -5.01
C LEU A 98 17.60 -0.46 -5.11
N LYS A 99 18.36 -1.31 -4.40
CA LYS A 99 19.84 -1.38 -4.51
C LYS A 99 20.33 -1.66 -5.94
N TYR A 100 19.57 -2.43 -6.73
CA TYR A 100 19.85 -2.68 -8.15
C TYR A 100 19.27 -1.59 -9.05
N ALA A 101 18.07 -1.10 -8.73
CA ALA A 101 17.36 -0.10 -9.50
C ALA A 101 18.10 1.23 -9.58
N HIS A 102 18.77 1.66 -8.50
CA HIS A 102 19.63 2.85 -8.50
C HIS A 102 20.76 2.81 -9.54
N LYS A 103 21.25 1.61 -9.87
CA LYS A 103 22.29 1.44 -10.92
C LYS A 103 21.75 1.58 -12.35
N ALA A 104 20.45 1.40 -12.52
CA ALA A 104 19.76 1.43 -13.81
C ALA A 104 18.64 2.48 -13.86
N GLU A 105 18.68 3.45 -12.96
CA GLU A 105 17.62 4.44 -12.75
C GLU A 105 17.23 5.20 -14.03
N SER A 106 18.22 5.52 -14.87
CA SER A 106 17.98 6.21 -16.14
C SER A 106 17.18 5.38 -17.15
N LEU A 107 17.14 4.05 -16.97
CA LEU A 107 16.43 3.12 -17.85
C LEU A 107 15.00 2.85 -17.38
N LEU A 108 14.65 3.25 -16.15
CA LEU A 108 13.32 3.02 -15.59
C LEU A 108 12.32 4.02 -16.15
N PRO A 109 11.15 3.58 -16.65
CA PRO A 109 10.09 4.49 -17.10
C PRO A 109 9.53 5.31 -15.93
N ASP A 110 9.45 6.63 -16.09
CA ASP A 110 8.96 7.56 -15.05
C ASP A 110 7.56 7.19 -14.54
N ASN A 111 6.70 6.70 -15.44
CA ASN A 111 5.34 6.29 -15.07
C ASN A 111 5.34 5.02 -14.19
N ALA A 112 6.25 4.07 -14.41
CA ALA A 112 6.38 2.89 -13.56
C ALA A 112 6.86 3.28 -12.16
N ILE A 113 7.84 4.18 -12.08
CA ILE A 113 8.33 4.73 -10.81
C ILE A 113 7.19 5.43 -10.07
N LYS A 114 6.46 6.35 -10.73
CA LYS A 114 5.34 7.08 -10.11
C LYS A 114 4.24 6.15 -9.59
N THR A 115 3.87 5.14 -10.38
CA THR A 115 2.83 4.19 -9.97
C THR A 115 3.30 3.33 -8.79
N GLY A 116 4.52 2.82 -8.85
CA GLY A 116 5.12 2.07 -7.74
C GLY A 116 5.21 2.90 -6.46
N THR A 117 5.70 4.15 -6.55
CA THR A 117 5.77 5.07 -5.41
C THR A 117 4.40 5.28 -4.78
N LYS A 118 3.35 5.54 -5.59
CA LYS A 118 1.97 5.67 -5.08
C LYS A 118 1.48 4.40 -4.39
N SER A 119 1.77 3.23 -4.95
CA SER A 119 1.37 1.94 -4.35
C SER A 119 2.03 1.71 -2.99
N VAL A 120 3.35 1.95 -2.89
CA VAL A 120 4.08 1.81 -1.63
C VAL A 120 3.65 2.87 -0.62
N SER A 121 3.44 4.12 -1.05
CA SER A 121 2.93 5.19 -0.18
C SER A 121 1.58 4.84 0.44
N LEU A 122 0.65 4.31 -0.36
CA LEU A 122 -0.66 3.87 0.14
C LEU A 122 -0.51 2.73 1.15
N ALA A 123 0.36 1.75 0.89
CA ALA A 123 0.59 0.62 1.78
C ALA A 123 1.21 1.07 3.12
N VAL A 124 2.22 1.94 3.09
CA VAL A 124 2.84 2.51 4.30
C VAL A 124 1.81 3.31 5.10
N PHE A 125 1.04 4.17 4.45
CA PHE A 125 0.01 4.98 5.10
C PHE A 125 -1.09 4.11 5.74
N ALA A 126 -1.55 3.06 5.04
CA ALA A 126 -2.51 2.11 5.59
C ALA A 126 -1.96 1.43 6.85
N THR A 127 -0.69 0.98 6.82
CA THR A 127 -0.04 0.33 7.96
C THR A 127 0.11 1.30 9.14
N GLN A 128 0.46 2.57 8.89
CA GLN A 128 0.54 3.60 9.92
C GLN A 128 -0.81 3.81 10.63
N LEU A 129 -1.91 3.88 9.88
CA LEU A 129 -3.25 4.02 10.46
C LEU A 129 -3.66 2.79 11.27
N ASP A 130 -3.32 1.60 10.80
CA ASP A 130 -3.62 0.36 11.53
C ASP A 130 -2.73 0.19 12.77
N GLU A 131 -1.46 0.64 12.73
CA GLU A 131 -0.58 0.67 13.89
C GLU A 131 -1.11 1.61 14.98
N GLN A 132 -1.68 2.76 14.62
CA GLN A 132 -2.31 3.66 15.58
C GLN A 132 -3.51 3.00 16.26
N VAL A 133 -4.34 2.26 15.50
CA VAL A 133 -5.44 1.46 16.08
C VAL A 133 -4.90 0.39 17.03
N ALA A 134 -3.85 -0.32 16.62
CA ALA A 134 -3.23 -1.35 17.45
C ALA A 134 -2.64 -0.76 18.75
N SER A 135 -1.99 0.40 18.67
CA SER A 135 -1.42 1.11 19.81
C SER A 135 -2.51 1.54 20.80
N GLU A 136 -3.62 2.07 20.30
CA GLU A 136 -4.75 2.50 21.14
C GLU A 136 -5.42 1.29 21.82
N LEU A 137 -5.59 0.20 21.08
CA LEU A 137 -6.11 -1.05 21.64
C LEU A 137 -5.22 -1.61 22.76
N LEU A 138 -3.89 -1.53 22.63
CA LEU A 138 -2.97 -1.96 23.67
C LEU A 138 -2.99 -1.05 24.90
N ALA A 139 -3.28 0.24 24.72
CA ALA A 139 -3.42 1.16 25.84
C ALA A 139 -4.67 0.88 26.67
N ASP A 140 -5.77 0.47 26.02
CA ASP A 140 -7.07 0.26 26.68
C ASP A 140 -7.35 -1.19 27.10
N TYR A 141 -6.73 -2.17 26.42
CA TYR A 141 -7.04 -3.60 26.60
C TYR A 141 -5.79 -4.48 26.66
N PRO A 142 -5.76 -5.52 27.51
CA PRO A 142 -4.72 -6.55 27.47
C PRO A 142 -4.55 -7.19 26.09
N LEU A 143 -3.34 -7.65 25.77
CA LEU A 143 -2.99 -8.20 24.46
C LEU A 143 -3.85 -9.43 24.07
N ASP A 144 -4.27 -10.22 25.03
CA ASP A 144 -5.10 -11.41 24.84
C ASP A 144 -6.60 -11.12 24.70
N THR A 145 -7.03 -9.85 24.84
CA THR A 145 -8.43 -9.47 24.65
C THR A 145 -8.82 -9.60 23.17
N PRO A 146 -9.81 -10.43 22.81
CA PRO A 146 -10.29 -10.52 21.43
C PRO A 146 -10.90 -9.20 20.94
N ILE A 147 -10.59 -8.83 19.70
CA ILE A 147 -11.13 -7.62 19.08
C ILE A 147 -12.57 -7.91 18.62
N SER A 148 -13.55 -7.33 19.32
CA SER A 148 -14.96 -7.35 18.88
C SER A 148 -15.28 -6.11 18.02
N ASP A 149 -16.41 -6.17 17.29
CA ASP A 149 -16.89 -5.04 16.50
C ASP A 149 -17.11 -3.78 17.35
N GLU A 150 -17.60 -3.94 18.57
CA GLU A 150 -17.84 -2.82 19.48
C GLU A 150 -16.52 -2.21 20.00
N ILE A 151 -15.56 -3.03 20.37
CA ILE A 151 -14.20 -2.57 20.76
C ILE A 151 -13.59 -1.78 19.58
N MET A 152 -13.64 -2.33 18.37
CA MET A 152 -13.09 -1.66 17.19
C MET A 152 -13.82 -0.34 16.91
N ARG A 153 -15.16 -0.33 16.96
CA ARG A 153 -15.96 0.88 16.77
C ARG A 153 -15.57 1.99 17.73
N LEU A 154 -15.47 1.68 19.03
CA LEU A 154 -15.10 2.64 20.06
C LEU A 154 -13.67 3.16 19.87
N THR A 155 -12.74 2.28 19.52
CA THR A 155 -11.34 2.67 19.23
C THR A 155 -11.26 3.61 18.03
N LEU A 156 -11.98 3.32 16.94
CA LEU A 156 -11.98 4.18 15.74
C LEU A 156 -12.61 5.56 16.05
N ILE A 157 -13.68 5.62 16.84
CA ILE A 157 -14.26 6.90 17.28
C ILE A 157 -13.25 7.68 18.13
N LYS A 158 -12.60 7.03 19.10
CA LYS A 158 -11.61 7.64 19.99
C LYS A 158 -10.42 8.24 19.23
N LEU A 159 -9.95 7.55 18.21
CA LEU A 159 -8.82 8.00 17.38
C LEU A 159 -9.19 9.12 16.41
N ASP A 160 -10.47 9.27 16.08
CA ASP A 160 -10.98 10.27 15.12
C ASP A 160 -10.20 10.32 13.79
N GLN A 161 -9.99 9.13 13.19
CA GLN A 161 -9.21 8.98 11.96
C GLN A 161 -10.04 9.16 10.66
N ALA A 162 -11.27 9.69 10.70
CA ALA A 162 -12.16 9.76 9.53
C ALA A 162 -11.47 10.39 8.32
N GLU A 163 -10.91 11.59 8.46
CA GLU A 163 -10.24 12.31 7.37
C GLU A 163 -9.03 11.56 6.80
N ALA A 164 -8.24 10.92 7.66
CA ALA A 164 -7.09 10.13 7.25
C ALA A 164 -7.54 8.88 6.46
N ARG A 165 -8.61 8.22 6.90
CA ARG A 165 -9.22 7.06 6.18
C ARG A 165 -9.84 7.51 4.85
N TYR A 166 -10.50 8.66 4.76
CA TYR A 166 -10.95 9.22 3.48
C TYR A 166 -9.79 9.47 2.52
N THR A 167 -8.69 10.04 3.02
CA THR A 167 -7.46 10.24 2.23
C THR A 167 -6.91 8.91 1.72
N GLN A 168 -6.87 7.87 2.55
CA GLN A 168 -6.47 6.52 2.15
C GLN A 168 -7.35 5.99 1.00
N LEU A 169 -8.68 6.14 1.10
CA LEU A 169 -9.61 5.69 0.07
C LEU A 169 -9.48 6.51 -1.23
N GLN A 170 -9.22 7.81 -1.13
CA GLN A 170 -8.96 8.64 -2.30
C GLN A 170 -7.68 8.21 -3.03
N LEU A 171 -6.60 7.94 -2.31
CA LEU A 171 -5.35 7.43 -2.89
C LEU A 171 -5.56 6.09 -3.59
N LEU A 172 -6.42 5.23 -3.02
CA LEU A 172 -6.79 3.95 -3.63
C LEU A 172 -7.58 4.15 -4.93
N ASP A 173 -8.54 5.09 -4.98
CA ASP A 173 -9.28 5.45 -6.19
C ASP A 173 -8.33 5.93 -7.31
N GLU A 174 -7.41 6.83 -6.99
CA GLU A 174 -6.42 7.35 -7.94
C GLU A 174 -5.50 6.25 -8.47
N LEU A 175 -5.09 5.34 -7.58
CA LEU A 175 -4.27 4.19 -7.94
C LEU A 175 -5.04 3.25 -8.87
N GLY A 176 -6.32 3.00 -8.61
CA GLY A 176 -7.18 2.14 -9.42
C GLY A 176 -7.29 2.61 -10.86
N VAL A 177 -7.49 3.92 -11.08
CA VAL A 177 -7.51 4.52 -12.42
C VAL A 177 -6.18 4.32 -13.14
N THR A 178 -5.06 4.47 -12.43
CA THR A 178 -3.73 4.32 -12.99
C THR A 178 -3.45 2.86 -13.35
N LEU A 179 -3.77 1.94 -12.44
CA LEU A 179 -3.56 0.50 -12.63
C LEU A 179 -4.41 -0.06 -13.76
N ASP A 180 -5.68 0.36 -13.89
CA ASP A 180 -6.57 -0.09 -14.97
C ASP A 180 -5.96 0.15 -16.34
N LYS A 181 -5.29 1.30 -16.51
CA LYS A 181 -4.59 1.65 -17.75
C LYS A 181 -3.38 0.77 -18.03
N TYR A 182 -2.57 0.48 -17.00
CA TYR A 182 -1.30 -0.24 -17.20
C TYR A 182 -1.48 -1.75 -17.24
N MET A 183 -2.28 -2.31 -16.34
CA MET A 183 -2.44 -3.74 -16.20
C MET A 183 -3.20 -4.39 -17.37
N ARG A 184 -3.97 -3.61 -18.15
CA ARG A 184 -4.63 -4.06 -19.38
C ARG A 184 -3.75 -3.99 -20.62
N SER A 185 -2.56 -3.37 -20.53
CA SER A 185 -1.65 -3.27 -21.66
C SER A 185 -1.02 -4.62 -21.97
N THR A 186 -1.34 -5.18 -23.14
CA THR A 186 -0.72 -6.42 -23.63
C THR A 186 0.80 -6.31 -23.71
N MET A 187 1.30 -5.12 -24.07
CA MET A 187 2.73 -4.85 -24.16
C MET A 187 3.39 -4.88 -22.78
N MET A 188 2.76 -4.27 -21.76
CA MET A 188 3.26 -4.29 -20.39
C MET A 188 3.27 -5.70 -19.82
N TYR A 189 2.22 -6.48 -20.06
CA TYR A 189 2.16 -7.86 -19.63
C TYR A 189 3.22 -8.73 -20.32
N ALA A 190 3.46 -8.54 -21.62
CA ALA A 190 4.51 -9.24 -22.35
C ALA A 190 5.90 -8.90 -21.79
N ALA A 191 6.19 -7.61 -21.56
CA ALA A 191 7.44 -7.15 -20.97
C ALA A 191 7.64 -7.75 -19.56
N PHE A 192 6.60 -7.72 -18.73
CA PHE A 192 6.65 -8.34 -17.40
C PHE A 192 6.99 -9.84 -17.47
N ARG A 193 6.35 -10.60 -18.36
CA ARG A 193 6.65 -12.03 -18.53
C ARG A 193 8.11 -12.31 -18.91
N MET A 194 8.76 -11.43 -19.66
CA MET A 194 10.18 -11.57 -20.02
C MET A 194 11.10 -11.44 -18.79
N CYS A 195 10.64 -10.76 -17.73
CA CYS A 195 11.41 -10.59 -16.51
C CYS A 195 11.46 -11.85 -15.62
N LYS A 196 10.66 -12.91 -15.90
CA LYS A 196 10.57 -14.10 -15.04
C LYS A 196 11.94 -14.75 -14.76
N GLY A 197 12.75 -14.97 -15.80
CA GLY A 197 14.08 -15.57 -15.64
C GLY A 197 15.04 -14.70 -14.85
N VAL A 198 14.92 -13.38 -14.98
CA VAL A 198 15.72 -12.40 -14.20
C VAL A 198 15.27 -12.40 -12.74
N ALA A 199 13.95 -12.38 -12.49
CA ALA A 199 13.41 -12.44 -11.14
C ALA A 199 13.88 -13.70 -10.40
N HIS A 200 13.78 -14.87 -11.03
CA HIS A 200 14.26 -16.12 -10.47
C HIS A 200 15.77 -16.10 -10.18
N LYS A 201 16.59 -15.64 -11.15
CA LYS A 201 18.05 -15.55 -11.00
C LYS A 201 18.48 -14.69 -9.80
N TYR A 202 17.73 -13.64 -9.49
CA TYR A 202 18.04 -12.69 -8.42
C TYR A 202 17.20 -12.87 -7.15
N HIS A 203 16.43 -13.97 -7.08
CA HIS A 203 15.56 -14.30 -5.94
C HIS A 203 14.48 -13.22 -5.63
N PHE A 204 13.80 -12.77 -6.68
CA PHE A 204 12.63 -11.89 -6.62
C PHE A 204 11.34 -12.63 -6.97
N ASP A 205 11.30 -13.93 -6.75
CA ASP A 205 10.19 -14.80 -7.13
C ASP A 205 8.87 -14.34 -6.48
N GLU A 206 8.88 -14.05 -5.18
CA GLU A 206 7.68 -13.58 -4.46
C GLU A 206 7.13 -12.28 -5.03
N MET A 207 7.99 -11.29 -5.34
CA MET A 207 7.58 -10.04 -5.96
C MET A 207 7.04 -10.29 -7.37
N TYR A 208 7.67 -11.20 -8.11
CA TYR A 208 7.20 -11.58 -9.44
C TYR A 208 5.81 -12.22 -9.35
N ASP A 209 5.62 -13.16 -8.44
CA ASP A 209 4.34 -13.86 -8.24
C ASP A 209 3.25 -12.88 -7.77
N PHE A 210 3.56 -11.99 -6.83
CA PHE A 210 2.66 -10.92 -6.40
C PHE A 210 2.15 -10.08 -7.59
N ILE A 211 3.05 -9.62 -8.46
CA ILE A 211 2.67 -8.83 -9.64
C ILE A 211 1.90 -9.69 -10.65
N GLN A 212 2.28 -10.96 -10.84
CA GLN A 212 1.60 -11.89 -11.74
C GLN A 212 0.16 -12.16 -11.31
N GLU A 213 -0.06 -12.39 -10.02
CA GLU A 213 -1.40 -12.56 -9.43
C GLU A 213 -2.23 -11.28 -9.61
N GLY A 214 -1.62 -10.10 -9.43
CA GLY A 214 -2.26 -8.81 -9.70
C GLY A 214 -2.72 -8.66 -11.15
N PHE A 215 -1.88 -9.06 -12.13
CA PHE A 215 -2.27 -9.08 -13.54
C PHE A 215 -3.46 -10.02 -13.79
N ALA A 216 -3.45 -11.21 -13.18
CA ALA A 216 -4.54 -12.18 -13.32
C ALA A 216 -5.85 -11.64 -12.72
N ALA A 217 -5.77 -11.05 -11.52
CA ALA A 217 -6.91 -10.46 -10.83
C ALA A 217 -7.51 -9.27 -11.62
N MET A 218 -6.66 -8.37 -12.14
CA MET A 218 -7.09 -7.24 -12.96
C MET A 218 -7.73 -7.67 -14.28
N LYS A 219 -7.22 -8.74 -14.88
CA LYS A 219 -7.75 -9.24 -16.16
C LYS A 219 -9.16 -9.81 -16.04
N SER A 220 -9.55 -10.31 -14.87
CA SER A 220 -10.91 -10.82 -14.64
C SER A 220 -11.95 -9.70 -14.55
N LEU A 221 -11.54 -8.49 -14.17
CA LEU A 221 -12.43 -7.35 -13.98
C LEU A 221 -12.89 -6.74 -15.31
N LYS A 222 -14.10 -6.21 -15.35
CA LYS A 222 -14.56 -5.30 -16.42
C LYS A 222 -13.80 -3.98 -16.39
N SER A 223 -13.59 -3.43 -15.18
CA SER A 223 -12.76 -2.25 -14.92
C SER A 223 -12.25 -2.29 -13.48
N ALA A 224 -10.94 -2.15 -13.31
CA ALA A 224 -10.33 -2.04 -12.00
C ALA A 224 -10.73 -0.72 -11.30
N ALA A 225 -10.81 0.37 -12.04
CA ALA A 225 -11.27 1.64 -11.50
C ALA A 225 -12.69 1.54 -10.94
N THR A 226 -13.61 0.91 -11.68
CA THR A 226 -15.00 0.72 -11.22
C THR A 226 -15.06 -0.21 -10.00
N PHE A 227 -14.28 -1.31 -10.00
CA PHE A 227 -14.20 -2.21 -8.85
C PHE A 227 -13.77 -1.44 -7.59
N ILE A 228 -12.69 -0.65 -7.69
CA ILE A 228 -12.17 0.12 -6.58
C ILE A 228 -13.16 1.19 -6.13
N GLN A 229 -13.81 1.91 -7.04
CA GLN A 229 -14.81 2.93 -6.69
C GLN A 229 -16.00 2.35 -5.91
N ILE A 230 -16.54 1.20 -6.32
CA ILE A 230 -17.63 0.52 -5.60
C ILE A 230 -17.15 0.13 -4.19
N PHE A 231 -15.95 -0.43 -4.09
CA PHE A 231 -15.35 -0.80 -2.82
C PHE A 231 -15.16 0.44 -1.91
N THR A 232 -14.51 1.50 -2.39
CA THR A 232 -14.21 2.69 -1.60
C THR A 232 -15.44 3.47 -1.21
N GLN A 233 -16.49 3.48 -2.05
CA GLN A 233 -17.76 4.09 -1.69
C GLN A 233 -18.39 3.40 -0.48
N LYS A 234 -18.42 2.06 -0.46
CA LYS A 234 -18.94 1.31 0.68
C LYS A 234 -18.12 1.53 1.94
N GLU A 235 -16.78 1.61 1.81
CA GLU A 235 -15.91 1.89 2.95
C GLU A 235 -16.14 3.31 3.51
N ARG A 236 -16.41 4.32 2.67
CA ARG A 236 -16.80 5.67 3.12
C ARG A 236 -18.10 5.65 3.93
N GLU A 237 -19.11 4.90 3.46
CA GLU A 237 -20.36 4.73 4.20
C GLU A 237 -20.13 4.11 5.59
N ILE A 238 -19.18 3.17 5.71
CA ILE A 238 -18.81 2.56 7.01
C ILE A 238 -18.12 3.58 7.92
N ILE A 239 -17.20 4.38 7.38
CA ILE A 239 -16.56 5.46 8.15
C ILE A 239 -17.61 6.44 8.67
N ASP A 240 -18.57 6.85 7.83
CA ASP A 240 -19.67 7.74 8.23
C ASP A 240 -20.53 7.12 9.34
N LYS A 241 -20.90 5.85 9.22
CA LYS A 241 -21.67 5.13 10.23
C LYS A 241 -20.94 5.07 11.57
N VAL A 242 -19.61 4.78 11.55
CA VAL A 242 -18.78 4.74 12.76
C VAL A 242 -18.76 6.09 13.44
N HIS A 243 -18.41 7.15 12.71
CA HIS A 243 -18.21 8.49 13.29
C HIS A 243 -19.52 9.22 13.60
N SER A 244 -20.65 8.82 13.00
CA SER A 244 -21.99 9.27 13.42
C SER A 244 -22.53 8.52 14.64
N GLY A 245 -21.78 7.57 15.18
CA GLY A 245 -22.16 6.80 16.37
C GLY A 245 -23.23 5.76 16.13
N GLN A 246 -23.45 5.33 14.87
CA GLN A 246 -24.46 4.29 14.57
C GLN A 246 -24.07 2.96 15.25
N PRO A 247 -25.05 2.25 15.82
CA PRO A 247 -24.81 0.90 16.32
C PRO A 247 -24.55 -0.07 15.16
N ASN A 248 -23.66 -1.05 15.37
CA ASN A 248 -23.31 -2.08 14.39
C ASN A 248 -22.94 -1.54 12.99
N PRO A 249 -22.00 -0.56 12.89
CA PRO A 249 -21.71 0.10 11.62
C PRO A 249 -21.09 -0.84 10.57
N PHE A 250 -20.58 -1.99 10.99
CA PHE A 250 -19.88 -2.98 10.16
C PHE A 250 -20.79 -4.05 9.56
N GLN A 251 -22.06 -4.04 9.94
CA GLN A 251 -23.02 -4.96 9.33
C GLN A 251 -23.36 -4.53 7.90
N PRO A 252 -23.56 -5.49 6.96
CA PRO A 252 -23.87 -5.23 5.55
C PRO A 252 -25.06 -4.31 5.33
#